data_75ffa58533e904121d46726112711bc8
#
_entry.id   75ffa58533e904121d46726112711bc8
#
_cell.length_a   1.000
_cell.length_b   1.000
_cell.length_c   1.000
_cell.angle_alpha   90.00
_cell.angle_beta   90.00
_cell.angle_gamma   90.00
#
_symmetry.space_group_name_H-M   'P 1'
#
loop_
_entity.id
_entity.type
_entity.pdbx_description
1 polymer ?
#
loop_
_entity_poly.entity_id
_entity_poly.type
_entity_poly.pdbx_seq_one_letter_code
_entity_poly.pdbx_strand_id
1 'polypeptide(L)'
;PFDMLIHLGETEGSEDYYREWDNNDACLIHVIRGNNDFFSFSDKEKEISIGKYRAFLTHGHLYGVTLGTEGIKDEARSRKVDIAMFGHTHKPYLEYCEDGLVVLNPGSLSYPRQDGRLPSYMLMELDRYGEAHFTICYLRDDELITG
;
A
#
# COMPACT_ATOMS: atom_id res chain seq x y z
N PRO A 1 -9.92 14.00 4.61
CA PRO A 1 -10.45 13.49 3.35
C PRO A 1 -9.34 13.03 2.43
N PHE A 2 -9.52 11.86 1.84
CA PHE A 2 -8.58 11.26 0.90
C PHE A 2 -9.22 11.20 -0.47
N ASP A 3 -8.42 11.40 -1.51
CA ASP A 3 -8.88 11.18 -2.89
C ASP A 3 -8.78 9.72 -3.28
N MET A 4 -7.92 8.95 -2.61
CA MET A 4 -7.69 7.55 -2.91
C MET A 4 -7.28 6.77 -1.66
N LEU A 5 -7.82 5.56 -1.51
CA LEU A 5 -7.42 4.61 -0.46
C LEU A 5 -6.90 3.35 -1.13
N ILE A 6 -5.73 2.87 -0.70
CA ILE A 6 -5.11 1.65 -1.22
C ILE A 6 -4.90 0.67 -0.08
N HIS A 7 -5.40 -0.56 -0.24
CA HIS A 7 -5.21 -1.66 0.70
C HIS A 7 -4.44 -2.79 -0.01
N LEU A 8 -3.33 -3.22 0.57
CA LEU A 8 -2.38 -4.12 -0.10
C LEU A 8 -2.49 -5.58 0.34
N GLY A 9 -3.68 -6.01 0.74
CA GLY A 9 -3.99 -7.42 0.94
C GLY A 9 -4.38 -7.80 2.35
N GLU A 10 -4.87 -9.02 2.49
CA GLU A 10 -5.34 -9.62 3.73
C GLU A 10 -6.49 -8.83 4.37
N THR A 11 -7.47 -8.50 3.52
CA THR A 11 -8.69 -7.82 3.96
C THR A 11 -9.61 -8.70 4.81
N GLU A 12 -9.44 -10.02 4.70
CA GLU A 12 -10.22 -11.02 5.45
C GLU A 12 -11.73 -10.86 5.29
N GLY A 13 -12.16 -10.54 4.04
CA GLY A 13 -13.58 -10.38 3.75
C GLY A 13 -14.13 -8.99 4.01
N SER A 14 -13.28 -8.02 4.32
CA SER A 14 -13.71 -6.64 4.58
C SER A 14 -13.83 -5.78 3.33
N GLU A 15 -13.68 -6.35 2.13
CA GLU A 15 -13.79 -5.62 0.86
C GLU A 15 -15.12 -4.88 0.72
N ASP A 16 -16.22 -5.49 1.17
CA ASP A 16 -17.54 -4.86 1.08
C ASP A 16 -17.62 -3.59 1.90
N TYR A 17 -16.94 -3.56 3.03
CA TYR A 17 -16.87 -2.37 3.86
C TYR A 17 -16.15 -1.22 3.15
N TYR A 18 -15.05 -1.52 2.46
CA TYR A 18 -14.32 -0.51 1.68
C TYR A 18 -15.13 -0.06 0.46
N ARG A 19 -15.93 -0.93 -0.13
CA ARG A 19 -16.79 -0.57 -1.26
C ARG A 19 -17.89 0.40 -0.88
N GLU A 20 -18.36 0.36 0.36
CA GLU A 20 -19.32 1.36 0.85
C GLU A 20 -18.70 2.76 0.84
N TRP A 21 -17.41 2.86 1.11
CA TRP A 21 -16.69 4.13 1.02
C TRP A 21 -16.52 4.59 -0.42
N ASP A 22 -16.35 3.65 -1.35
CA ASP A 22 -16.22 3.95 -2.78
C ASP A 22 -17.51 4.54 -3.36
N ASN A 23 -18.65 4.20 -2.82
CA ASN A 23 -19.94 4.78 -3.21
C ASN A 23 -20.09 6.24 -2.77
N ASN A 24 -19.17 6.72 -1.96
CA ASN A 24 -19.08 8.12 -1.59
C ASN A 24 -18.12 8.78 -2.59
N ASP A 25 -18.61 9.64 -3.46
CA ASP A 25 -17.91 10.25 -4.60
C ASP A 25 -16.54 10.90 -4.26
N ALA A 26 -16.17 10.94 -2.99
CA ALA A 26 -14.97 11.60 -2.51
C ALA A 26 -13.70 10.74 -2.53
N CYS A 27 -13.80 9.41 -2.74
CA CYS A 27 -12.65 8.53 -2.57
C CYS A 27 -12.67 7.34 -3.52
N LEU A 28 -11.57 7.15 -4.28
CA LEU A 28 -11.34 5.92 -5.05
C LEU A 28 -10.68 4.88 -4.15
N ILE A 29 -11.15 3.65 -4.23
CA ILE A 29 -10.63 2.56 -3.41
C ILE A 29 -10.04 1.46 -4.29
N HIS A 30 -8.80 1.09 -4.00
CA HIS A 30 -8.10 -0.04 -4.63
C HIS A 30 -7.76 -1.06 -3.55
N VAL A 31 -8.21 -2.30 -3.74
CA VAL A 31 -7.94 -3.39 -2.80
C VAL A 31 -7.22 -4.50 -3.55
N ILE A 32 -6.12 -4.97 -2.99
CA ILE A 32 -5.31 -6.07 -3.54
C ILE A 32 -5.54 -7.31 -2.69
N ARG A 33 -5.67 -8.48 -3.34
CA ARG A 33 -5.85 -9.75 -2.65
C ARG A 33 -4.53 -10.23 -2.04
N GLY A 34 -4.54 -10.53 -0.74
CA GLY A 34 -3.42 -11.13 -0.04
C GLY A 34 -3.41 -12.66 -0.16
N ASN A 35 -2.37 -13.29 0.35
CA ASN A 35 -2.21 -14.74 0.28
C ASN A 35 -3.21 -15.52 1.16
N ASN A 36 -3.86 -14.85 2.11
CA ASN A 36 -4.89 -15.45 2.96
C ASN A 36 -6.31 -15.10 2.53
N ASP A 37 -6.48 -14.36 1.44
CA ASP A 37 -7.79 -13.89 0.94
C ASP A 37 -8.31 -14.82 -0.19
N PHE A 38 -8.38 -16.12 0.05
CA PHE A 38 -8.70 -17.13 -0.99
C PHE A 38 -10.05 -16.92 -1.66
N PHE A 39 -11.01 -16.38 -0.94
CA PHE A 39 -12.38 -16.18 -1.46
C PHE A 39 -12.65 -14.72 -1.83
N SER A 40 -11.62 -13.89 -1.82
CA SER A 40 -11.74 -12.50 -2.21
C SER A 40 -11.91 -12.37 -3.73
N PHE A 41 -12.74 -11.41 -4.15
CA PHE A 41 -12.88 -11.02 -5.56
C PHE A 41 -11.94 -9.89 -5.94
N SER A 42 -11.08 -9.44 -5.02
CA SER A 42 -10.11 -8.38 -5.28
C SER A 42 -9.00 -8.89 -6.21
N ASP A 43 -8.38 -7.98 -6.95
CA ASP A 43 -7.27 -8.33 -7.84
C ASP A 43 -6.02 -8.71 -7.03
N LYS A 44 -5.23 -9.62 -7.58
CA LYS A 44 -3.93 -9.97 -7.01
C LYS A 44 -2.93 -8.85 -7.18
N GLU A 45 -3.02 -8.15 -8.29
CA GLU A 45 -2.09 -7.08 -8.67
C GLU A 45 -2.83 -6.06 -9.49
N LYS A 46 -2.40 -4.81 -9.40
CA LYS A 46 -2.91 -3.71 -10.21
C LYS A 46 -1.78 -2.79 -10.62
N GLU A 47 -1.95 -2.15 -11.78
CA GLU A 47 -1.16 -0.98 -12.14
C GLU A 47 -2.12 0.17 -12.26
N ILE A 48 -1.83 1.26 -11.56
CA ILE A 48 -2.70 2.44 -11.54
C ILE A 48 -1.88 3.69 -11.82
N SER A 49 -2.56 4.75 -12.21
CA SER A 49 -1.96 6.07 -12.36
C SER A 49 -2.32 6.93 -11.16
N ILE A 50 -1.32 7.58 -10.57
CA ILE A 50 -1.51 8.54 -9.48
C ILE A 50 -0.81 9.82 -9.95
N GLY A 51 -1.59 10.80 -10.44
CA GLY A 51 -1.02 11.96 -11.10
C GLY A 51 -0.18 11.54 -12.31
N LYS A 52 1.08 11.95 -12.35
CA LYS A 52 2.02 11.57 -13.42
C LYS A 52 2.70 10.23 -13.17
N TYR A 53 2.47 9.59 -12.02
CA TYR A 53 3.15 8.36 -11.62
C TYR A 53 2.35 7.12 -12.01
N ARG A 54 3.09 6.08 -12.44
CA ARG A 54 2.54 4.73 -12.60
C ARG A 54 2.93 3.92 -11.38
N ALA A 55 1.95 3.32 -10.71
CA ALA A 55 2.19 2.53 -9.50
C ALA A 55 1.78 1.08 -9.74
N PHE A 56 2.63 0.16 -9.27
CA PHE A 56 2.36 -1.28 -9.24
C PHE A 56 1.97 -1.66 -7.83
N LEU A 57 0.78 -2.22 -7.67
CA LEU A 57 0.22 -2.63 -6.38
C LEU A 57 0.17 -4.14 -6.31
N THR A 58 0.76 -4.73 -5.28
CA THR A 58 0.73 -6.17 -5.04
C THR A 58 0.78 -6.44 -3.55
N HIS A 59 0.28 -7.60 -3.11
CA HIS A 59 0.48 -8.01 -1.72
C HIS A 59 1.98 -8.27 -1.47
N GLY A 60 2.69 -8.84 -2.45
CA GLY A 60 4.13 -9.01 -2.39
C GLY A 60 4.60 -10.43 -2.09
N HIS A 61 3.72 -11.32 -1.61
CA HIS A 61 4.12 -12.69 -1.24
C HIS A 61 4.71 -13.48 -2.41
N LEU A 62 4.33 -13.17 -3.65
CA LEU A 62 4.86 -13.82 -4.85
C LEU A 62 6.27 -13.35 -5.21
N TYR A 63 6.76 -12.28 -4.63
CA TYR A 63 8.05 -11.67 -4.97
C TYR A 63 9.08 -11.81 -3.85
N GLY A 64 8.81 -12.65 -2.86
CA GLY A 64 9.75 -12.94 -1.80
C GLY A 64 10.07 -11.75 -0.88
N VAL A 65 9.13 -10.84 -0.67
CA VAL A 65 9.35 -9.59 0.09
C VAL A 65 9.75 -9.85 1.54
N THR A 66 9.46 -11.03 2.07
CA THR A 66 9.89 -11.43 3.43
C THR A 66 11.41 -11.56 3.51
N LEU A 67 12.06 -11.93 2.41
CA LEU A 67 13.51 -12.12 2.33
C LEU A 67 14.25 -10.89 1.82
N GLY A 68 13.54 -9.92 1.23
CA GLY A 68 14.13 -8.71 0.69
C GLY A 68 13.29 -8.12 -0.43
N THR A 69 13.74 -7.02 -1.00
CA THR A 69 12.97 -6.26 -1.99
C THR A 69 13.46 -6.43 -3.43
N GLU A 70 14.49 -7.25 -3.67
CA GLU A 70 15.07 -7.39 -5.02
C GLU A 70 14.07 -7.93 -6.04
N GLY A 71 13.24 -8.91 -5.66
CA GLY A 71 12.26 -9.49 -6.56
C GLY A 71 11.20 -8.47 -7.00
N ILE A 72 10.67 -7.69 -6.08
CA ILE A 72 9.66 -6.69 -6.43
C ILE A 72 10.27 -5.52 -7.20
N LYS A 73 11.51 -5.15 -6.92
CA LYS A 73 12.23 -4.13 -7.69
C LYS A 73 12.42 -4.57 -9.14
N ASP A 74 12.84 -5.81 -9.36
CA ASP A 74 13.02 -6.36 -10.71
C ASP A 74 11.71 -6.36 -11.47
N GLU A 75 10.62 -6.78 -10.84
CA GLU A 75 9.30 -6.77 -11.47
C GLU A 75 8.84 -5.35 -11.80
N ALA A 76 9.03 -4.41 -10.88
CA ALA A 76 8.67 -3.01 -11.10
C ALA A 76 9.43 -2.41 -12.27
N ARG A 77 10.72 -2.70 -12.38
CA ARG A 77 11.55 -2.22 -13.49
C ARG A 77 11.13 -2.84 -14.81
N SER A 78 10.77 -4.12 -14.81
CA SER A 78 10.25 -4.80 -15.97
C SER A 78 8.94 -4.17 -16.47
N ARG A 79 8.10 -3.74 -15.56
CA ARG A 79 6.82 -3.07 -15.87
C ARG A 79 6.98 -1.58 -16.17
N LYS A 80 8.16 -1.01 -15.95
CA LYS A 80 8.46 0.42 -16.16
C LYS A 80 7.56 1.33 -15.34
N VAL A 81 7.25 0.92 -14.10
CA VAL A 81 6.47 1.74 -13.18
C VAL A 81 7.40 2.61 -12.34
N ASP A 82 6.84 3.68 -11.78
CA ASP A 82 7.57 4.64 -10.94
C ASP A 82 7.57 4.24 -9.47
N ILE A 83 6.53 3.54 -9.04
CA ILE A 83 6.30 3.20 -7.64
C ILE A 83 5.86 1.74 -7.55
N ALA A 84 6.46 0.98 -6.64
CA ALA A 84 6.01 -0.36 -6.28
C ALA A 84 5.51 -0.34 -4.84
N MET A 85 4.27 -0.74 -4.62
CA MET A 85 3.64 -0.78 -3.31
C MET A 85 3.32 -2.22 -2.95
N PHE A 86 3.74 -2.66 -1.75
CA PHE A 86 3.50 -4.01 -1.29
C PHE A 86 3.12 -4.04 0.19
N GLY A 87 2.56 -5.17 0.61
CA GLY A 87 2.20 -5.43 2.00
C GLY A 87 2.92 -6.66 2.53
N HIS A 88 2.18 -7.65 3.00
CA HIS A 88 2.61 -8.98 3.45
C HIS A 88 3.48 -9.00 4.71
N THR A 89 4.56 -8.23 4.78
CA THR A 89 5.49 -8.25 5.93
C THR A 89 4.91 -7.57 7.16
N HIS A 90 3.89 -6.72 7.00
CA HIS A 90 3.29 -5.90 8.05
C HIS A 90 4.29 -4.94 8.72
N LYS A 91 5.35 -4.58 8.00
CA LYS A 91 6.39 -3.64 8.47
C LYS A 91 6.46 -2.46 7.51
N PRO A 92 6.45 -1.23 8.01
CA PRO A 92 6.58 -0.07 7.13
C PRO A 92 7.97 -0.03 6.48
N TYR A 93 7.99 0.38 5.22
CA TYR A 93 9.21 0.43 4.43
C TYR A 93 9.08 1.53 3.38
N LEU A 94 10.15 2.27 3.15
CA LEU A 94 10.18 3.30 2.11
C LEU A 94 11.60 3.42 1.60
N GLU A 95 11.80 3.18 0.32
CA GLU A 95 13.10 3.28 -0.31
C GLU A 95 13.00 4.08 -1.61
N TYR A 96 13.91 5.02 -1.78
CA TYR A 96 14.10 5.77 -3.02
C TYR A 96 15.33 5.20 -3.73
N CYS A 97 15.11 4.53 -4.86
CA CYS A 97 16.21 3.92 -5.63
C CYS A 97 16.90 4.96 -6.50
N GLU A 98 18.17 4.71 -6.87
CA GLU A 98 18.95 5.64 -7.68
C GLU A 98 18.35 5.91 -9.06
N ASP A 99 17.64 4.94 -9.63
CA ASP A 99 16.98 5.06 -10.94
C ASP A 99 15.61 5.76 -10.88
N GLY A 100 15.24 6.27 -9.70
CA GLY A 100 13.98 6.98 -9.51
C GLY A 100 12.81 6.11 -9.06
N LEU A 101 12.97 4.78 -9.03
CA LEU A 101 11.94 3.89 -8.52
C LEU A 101 11.75 4.10 -7.03
N VAL A 102 10.50 4.17 -6.58
CA VAL A 102 10.14 4.20 -5.16
C VAL A 102 9.51 2.87 -4.79
N VAL A 103 9.99 2.24 -3.72
CA VAL A 103 9.46 0.97 -3.22
C VAL A 103 8.95 1.21 -1.81
N LEU A 104 7.70 0.86 -1.54
CA LEU A 104 7.11 1.15 -0.24
C LEU A 104 6.16 0.06 0.27
N ASN A 105 6.06 0.01 1.58
CA ASN A 105 5.10 -0.79 2.32
C ASN A 105 4.56 0.08 3.46
N PRO A 106 3.25 0.32 3.54
CA PRO A 106 2.68 1.17 4.59
C PRO A 106 2.68 0.54 5.98
N GLY A 107 3.03 -0.75 6.10
CA GLY A 107 2.90 -1.50 7.35
C GLY A 107 1.51 -2.05 7.52
N SER A 108 1.05 -2.19 8.77
CA SER A 108 -0.26 -2.76 9.06
C SER A 108 -0.99 -1.96 10.13
N LEU A 109 -2.28 -1.77 9.94
CA LEU A 109 -3.16 -1.19 10.96
C LEU A 109 -3.63 -2.25 11.96
N SER A 110 -3.75 -3.51 11.52
CA SER A 110 -4.32 -4.58 12.32
C SER A 110 -3.27 -5.49 12.96
N TYR A 111 -2.17 -5.76 12.26
CA TYR A 111 -1.17 -6.75 12.67
C TYR A 111 0.25 -6.22 12.47
N PRO A 112 0.64 -5.11 13.14
CA PRO A 112 1.99 -4.56 12.96
C PRO A 112 3.08 -5.51 13.47
N ARG A 113 4.22 -5.58 12.80
CA ARG A 113 5.34 -6.47 13.14
C ARG A 113 6.68 -5.75 13.35
N GLN A 114 6.72 -4.43 13.15
CA GLN A 114 7.94 -3.66 13.41
C GLN A 114 8.20 -3.48 14.91
N ASP A 115 9.38 -3.00 15.26
CA ASP A 115 9.70 -2.68 16.66
C ASP A 115 8.69 -1.68 17.22
N GLY A 116 8.25 -1.92 18.46
CA GLY A 116 7.19 -1.14 19.09
C GLY A 116 5.78 -1.50 18.64
N ARG A 117 5.63 -2.19 17.53
CA ARG A 117 4.37 -2.73 16.99
C ARG A 117 3.20 -1.74 16.97
N LEU A 118 3.49 -0.47 16.73
CA LEU A 118 2.43 0.53 16.52
C LEU A 118 1.80 0.31 15.14
N PRO A 119 0.47 0.38 15.04
CA PRO A 119 -0.16 0.37 13.73
C PRO A 119 0.37 1.51 12.86
N SER A 120 0.51 1.25 11.57
CA SER A 120 1.05 2.23 10.65
C SER A 120 0.27 2.28 9.36
N TYR A 121 0.34 3.43 8.71
CA TYR A 121 -0.14 3.64 7.36
C TYR A 121 0.79 4.64 6.68
N MET A 122 0.63 4.79 5.38
CA MET A 122 1.45 5.75 4.64
C MET A 122 0.56 6.76 3.94
N LEU A 123 0.96 8.01 4.01
CA LEU A 123 0.31 9.10 3.31
C LEU A 123 1.17 9.47 2.10
N MET A 124 0.55 9.51 0.92
CA MET A 124 1.16 10.01 -0.30
C MET A 124 0.42 11.28 -0.71
N GLU A 125 1.17 12.35 -0.86
CA GLU A 125 0.62 13.63 -1.27
C GLU A 125 1.31 14.11 -2.54
N LEU A 126 0.53 14.61 -3.49
CA LEU A 126 1.06 15.28 -4.68
C LEU A 126 1.00 16.79 -4.44
N ASP A 127 2.13 17.46 -4.62
CA ASP A 127 2.17 18.91 -4.48
C ASP A 127 1.65 19.61 -5.75
N ARG A 128 1.67 20.92 -5.76
CA ARG A 128 1.15 21.71 -6.89
C ARG A 128 1.94 21.49 -8.20
N TYR A 129 3.15 20.94 -8.10
CA TYR A 129 3.98 20.60 -9.28
C TYR A 129 3.77 19.13 -9.70
N GLY A 130 2.92 18.39 -8.99
CA GLY A 130 2.68 16.98 -9.25
C GLY A 130 3.71 16.05 -8.64
N GLU A 131 4.64 16.56 -7.82
CA GLU A 131 5.65 15.75 -7.18
C GLU A 131 5.11 15.05 -5.94
N ALA A 132 5.47 13.77 -5.77
CA ALA A 132 4.98 12.94 -4.68
C ALA A 132 5.81 13.13 -3.41
N HIS A 133 5.12 13.20 -2.28
CA HIS A 133 5.71 13.22 -0.94
C HIS A 133 5.11 12.09 -0.13
N PHE A 134 5.96 11.28 0.51
CA PHE A 134 5.53 10.09 1.26
C PHE A 134 5.83 10.29 2.73
N THR A 135 4.88 9.91 3.59
CA THR A 135 5.04 9.99 5.04
C THR A 135 4.55 8.69 5.67
N ILE A 136 5.40 8.04 6.47
CA ILE A 136 4.98 6.88 7.27
C ILE A 136 4.36 7.43 8.54
N CYS A 137 3.11 7.04 8.80
CA CYS A 137 2.34 7.51 9.96
C CYS A 137 2.10 6.35 10.92
N TYR A 138 2.28 6.60 12.21
CA TYR A 138 2.04 5.61 13.26
C TYR A 138 0.87 6.07 14.13
N LEU A 139 -0.01 5.13 14.48
CA LEU A 139 -1.09 5.40 15.42
C LEU A 139 -0.61 5.11 16.83
N ARG A 140 -0.76 6.09 17.72
CA ARG A 140 -0.47 5.92 19.15
C ARG A 140 -1.70 5.37 19.87
N ASP A 141 -1.50 4.78 21.06
CA ASP A 141 -2.60 4.19 21.82
C ASP A 141 -3.74 5.16 22.07
N ASP A 142 -3.45 6.44 22.35
CA ASP A 142 -4.46 7.47 22.55
C ASP A 142 -5.24 7.78 21.28
N GLU A 143 -4.60 7.71 20.12
CA GLU A 143 -5.23 7.89 18.81
C GLU A 143 -6.14 6.70 18.45
N LEU A 144 -5.76 5.49 18.85
CA LEU A 144 -6.57 4.31 18.64
C LEU A 144 -7.89 4.33 19.41
N ILE A 145 -7.89 4.95 20.59
CA ILE A 145 -9.08 5.07 21.43
C ILE A 145 -10.07 6.09 20.85
N THR A 146 -9.57 7.14 20.22
CA THR A 146 -10.40 8.23 19.68
C THR A 146 -10.79 8.00 18.22
N GLY A 147 -10.17 7.06 17.58
CA GLY A 147 -10.44 6.72 16.20
C GLY A 147 -11.65 5.87 16.06
#